data_daadc383e49e3c25b5c9c57f53f4d45e
#
_entry.id   daadc383e49e3c25b5c9c57f53f4d45e
#
_cell.length_a   1.000
_cell.length_b   1.000
_cell.length_c   1.000
_cell.angle_alpha   90.00
_cell.angle_beta   90.00
_cell.angle_gamma   90.00
#
_symmetry.space_group_name_H-M   'P 1'
#
loop_
_entity.id
_entity.type
_entity.pdbx_description
1 polymer ?
#
loop_
_entity_poly.entity_id
_entity_poly.type
_entity_poly.pdbx_seq_one_letter_code
_entity_poly.pdbx_strand_id
1 'polypeptide(L)'
;MHAVDFLKKPLSDIPPIAVLSGAQRHLKQLVLSQLKQTVIGDDETSLTRFIGRESDLISVLDEVRTVSMWSSRRFVIVDEADEFVTKHRGGLEKYVEKLAKKSVLVLDVKTWPKTTRLAKLVAAHGLGIECTELKGIQLFKWIQDISQDSYHKNLSRDAASLLIELVGDDLGMLDQELAKLATFVGAAGHIESKDVQLLVGGWRTETTWAMIDAVRDGDLGFALTALDQLLTAGEAGPKLLGGISFVFKKFSQATDLSPGLSLDQALRQAGVFPQAVASSASYLRRIGRQRAEQILNRLLETEAGLKGGSKLPERIQLEQLLIHLART
;
A
#
# COMPACT_ATOMS: atom_id res chain seq x y z
N MET A 1 -9.12 6.58 17.35
CA MET A 1 -9.67 6.39 15.98
C MET A 1 -8.58 5.91 15.03
N HIS A 2 -8.92 5.35 13.88
CA HIS A 2 -7.91 4.98 12.89
C HIS A 2 -7.45 6.20 12.07
N ALA A 3 -6.19 6.19 11.60
CA ALA A 3 -5.59 7.30 10.81
C ALA A 3 -6.40 7.64 9.56
N VAL A 4 -6.91 6.64 8.84
CA VAL A 4 -7.74 6.85 7.64
C VAL A 4 -9.02 7.63 7.96
N ASP A 5 -9.67 7.35 9.10
CA ASP A 5 -10.88 8.05 9.52
C ASP A 5 -10.58 9.49 9.91
N PHE A 6 -9.45 9.71 10.59
CA PHE A 6 -8.98 11.05 10.94
C PHE A 6 -8.68 11.89 9.70
N LEU A 7 -7.98 11.33 8.71
CA LEU A 7 -7.62 12.04 7.47
C LEU A 7 -8.84 12.42 6.64
N LYS A 8 -9.88 11.57 6.62
CA LYS A 8 -11.15 11.89 5.94
C LYS A 8 -11.96 12.97 6.63
N LYS A 9 -11.87 13.08 7.94
CA LYS A 9 -12.60 14.06 8.74
C LYS A 9 -11.69 14.64 9.82
N PRO A 10 -10.77 15.54 9.43
CA PRO A 10 -9.85 16.16 10.38
C PRO A 10 -10.61 16.98 11.42
N LEU A 11 -10.08 17.00 12.64
CA LEU A 11 -10.60 17.85 13.71
C LEU A 11 -10.18 19.31 13.46
N SER A 12 -11.08 20.23 13.69
CA SER A 12 -10.80 21.68 13.61
C SER A 12 -10.01 22.21 14.81
N ASP A 13 -10.14 21.57 15.97
CA ASP A 13 -9.33 21.87 17.15
C ASP A 13 -8.67 20.60 17.67
N ILE A 14 -7.35 20.66 17.79
CA ILE A 14 -6.52 19.52 18.21
C ILE A 14 -6.27 19.61 19.70
N PRO A 15 -6.58 18.57 20.49
CA PRO A 15 -6.26 18.52 21.90
C PRO A 15 -4.77 18.70 22.17
N PRO A 16 -4.40 19.22 23.38
CA PRO A 16 -3.00 19.54 23.72
C PRO A 16 -2.04 18.33 23.74
N ILE A 17 -2.55 17.11 23.65
CA ILE A 17 -1.73 15.90 23.48
C ILE A 17 -2.35 14.97 22.44
N ALA A 18 -1.51 14.47 21.55
CA ALA A 18 -1.87 13.43 20.58
C ALA A 18 -0.86 12.28 20.63
N VAL A 19 -1.35 11.06 20.39
CA VAL A 19 -0.50 9.87 20.30
C VAL A 19 -0.78 9.19 18.97
N LEU A 20 0.27 9.00 18.18
CA LEU A 20 0.25 8.24 16.93
C LEU A 20 0.86 6.87 17.20
N SER A 21 0.06 5.82 17.10
CA SER A 21 0.50 4.46 17.43
C SER A 21 0.39 3.53 16.23
N GLY A 22 1.35 2.62 16.09
CA GLY A 22 1.37 1.63 14.99
C GLY A 22 2.66 1.65 14.20
N ALA A 23 2.80 0.74 13.25
CA ALA A 23 4.00 0.56 12.44
C ALA A 23 3.93 1.28 11.08
N GLN A 24 2.74 1.72 10.65
CA GLN A 24 2.55 2.27 9.30
C GLN A 24 3.04 3.72 9.22
N ARG A 25 4.30 3.86 8.77
CA ARG A 25 5.01 5.15 8.74
C ARG A 25 4.33 6.18 7.83
N HIS A 26 3.86 5.75 6.66
CA HIS A 26 3.23 6.66 5.70
C HIS A 26 1.97 7.32 6.29
N LEU A 27 1.09 6.53 6.96
CA LEU A 27 -0.08 7.08 7.64
C LEU A 27 0.30 8.06 8.75
N LYS A 28 1.35 7.78 9.52
CA LYS A 28 1.85 8.71 10.53
C LYS A 28 2.29 10.04 9.93
N GLN A 29 3.00 10.00 8.79
CA GLN A 29 3.44 11.22 8.10
C GLN A 29 2.26 12.04 7.61
N LEU A 30 1.25 11.42 7.00
CA LEU A 30 0.02 12.11 6.57
C LEU A 30 -0.72 12.75 7.76
N VAL A 31 -0.88 12.01 8.86
CA VAL A 31 -1.51 12.52 10.08
C VAL A 31 -0.71 13.67 10.70
N LEU A 32 0.62 13.54 10.80
CA LEU A 32 1.48 14.62 11.31
C LEU A 32 1.40 15.87 10.47
N SER A 33 1.38 15.74 9.15
CA SER A 33 1.21 16.87 8.22
C SER A 33 -0.13 17.56 8.44
N GLN A 34 -1.22 16.79 8.56
CA GLN A 34 -2.56 17.34 8.82
C GLN A 34 -2.67 18.01 10.20
N LEU A 35 -2.10 17.39 11.26
CA LEU A 35 -2.07 17.98 12.60
C LEU A 35 -1.27 19.28 12.61
N LYS A 36 -0.07 19.27 11.99
CA LYS A 36 0.77 20.48 11.86
C LYS A 36 0.01 21.60 11.18
N GLN A 37 -0.57 21.34 10.03
CA GLN A 37 -1.34 22.34 9.27
C GLN A 37 -2.49 22.92 10.10
N THR A 38 -3.19 22.08 10.89
CA THR A 38 -4.30 22.55 11.73
C THR A 38 -3.81 23.37 12.93
N VAL A 39 -2.64 23.07 13.52
CA VAL A 39 -2.17 23.68 14.76
C VAL A 39 -1.36 24.94 14.53
N ILE A 40 -0.43 24.92 13.58
CA ILE A 40 0.53 26.01 13.32
C ILE A 40 0.53 26.51 11.86
N GLY A 41 -0.22 25.86 10.96
CA GLY A 41 -0.21 26.21 9.54
C GLY A 41 1.20 26.13 8.94
N ASP A 42 1.64 27.19 8.29
CA ASP A 42 2.95 27.31 7.64
C ASP A 42 4.05 27.86 8.57
N ASP A 43 3.75 28.08 9.86
CA ASP A 43 4.71 28.60 10.83
C ASP A 43 5.68 27.52 11.33
N GLU A 44 6.77 27.30 10.58
CA GLU A 44 7.82 26.38 10.96
C GLU A 44 8.57 26.74 12.24
N THR A 45 8.54 28.01 12.66
CA THR A 45 9.23 28.46 13.88
C THR A 45 8.59 27.96 15.17
N SER A 46 7.34 27.53 15.08
CA SER A 46 6.57 26.93 16.18
C SER A 46 6.60 25.41 16.21
N LEU A 47 7.35 24.76 15.29
CA LEU A 47 7.58 23.33 15.26
C LEU A 47 8.89 22.98 15.97
N THR A 48 8.82 22.06 16.92
CA THR A 48 10.02 21.46 17.55
C THR A 48 9.91 19.95 17.51
N ARG A 49 11.02 19.27 17.12
CA ARG A 49 11.09 17.81 17.06
C ARG A 49 12.18 17.29 18.02
N PHE A 50 11.84 16.26 18.75
CA PHE A 50 12.73 15.52 19.63
C PHE A 50 12.83 14.07 19.19
N ILE A 51 14.00 13.46 19.38
CA ILE A 51 14.19 12.02 19.21
C ILE A 51 14.01 11.37 20.57
N GLY A 52 13.03 10.47 20.73
CA GLY A 52 12.60 9.97 22.03
C GLY A 52 13.71 9.33 22.87
N ARG A 53 14.61 8.54 22.25
CA ARG A 53 15.75 7.90 22.94
C ARG A 53 16.82 8.88 23.42
N GLU A 54 16.90 10.07 22.83
CA GLU A 54 17.95 11.08 23.10
C GLU A 54 17.45 12.21 24.00
N SER A 55 16.15 12.27 24.27
CA SER A 55 15.51 13.39 24.94
C SER A 55 15.14 13.06 26.38
N ASP A 56 15.21 14.06 27.23
CA ASP A 56 14.69 13.99 28.59
C ASP A 56 13.32 14.69 28.71
N LEU A 57 12.56 14.31 29.75
CA LEU A 57 11.21 14.82 29.96
C LEU A 57 11.17 16.32 30.26
N ILE A 58 12.19 16.84 30.94
CA ILE A 58 12.21 18.24 31.35
C ILE A 58 12.31 19.12 30.11
N SER A 59 13.28 18.84 29.22
CA SER A 59 13.47 19.58 27.96
C SER A 59 12.21 19.55 27.08
N VAL A 60 11.55 18.40 26.95
CA VAL A 60 10.31 18.29 26.17
C VAL A 60 9.18 19.10 26.81
N LEU A 61 9.00 19.01 28.13
CA LEU A 61 7.92 19.72 28.82
C LEU A 61 8.16 21.23 28.91
N ASP A 62 9.40 21.68 28.99
CA ASP A 62 9.76 23.09 28.97
C ASP A 62 9.46 23.69 27.60
N GLU A 63 9.76 22.95 26.51
CA GLU A 63 9.39 23.37 25.16
C GLU A 63 7.88 23.46 24.98
N VAL A 64 7.14 22.47 25.46
CA VAL A 64 5.65 22.47 25.43
C VAL A 64 5.04 23.60 26.22
N ARG A 65 5.69 24.06 27.33
CA ARG A 65 5.21 25.16 28.18
C ARG A 65 5.64 26.53 27.71
N THR A 66 6.64 26.58 26.82
CA THR A 66 7.12 27.84 26.26
C THR A 66 6.04 28.49 25.41
N VAL A 67 5.73 29.76 25.72
CA VAL A 67 4.74 30.53 24.96
C VAL A 67 5.46 31.23 23.81
N SER A 68 5.01 30.97 22.57
CA SER A 68 5.51 31.72 21.42
C SER A 68 5.01 33.17 21.51
N MET A 69 5.88 34.13 21.18
CA MET A 69 5.51 35.54 21.08
C MET A 69 4.83 35.86 19.72
N TRP A 70 5.00 34.99 18.74
CA TRP A 70 4.62 35.23 17.36
C TRP A 70 3.53 34.30 16.83
N SER A 71 3.27 33.15 17.47
CA SER A 71 2.24 32.21 17.09
C SER A 71 1.25 31.90 18.20
N SER A 72 0.05 31.51 17.81
CA SER A 72 -1.03 31.15 18.75
C SER A 72 -0.79 29.85 19.51
N ARG A 73 -0.09 28.89 18.89
CA ARG A 73 0.18 27.55 19.45
C ARG A 73 1.56 27.02 19.02
N ARG A 74 2.14 26.11 19.83
CA ARG A 74 3.35 25.34 19.49
C ARG A 74 2.99 23.91 19.13
N PHE A 75 3.81 23.31 18.27
CA PHE A 75 3.67 21.94 17.85
C PHE A 75 4.96 21.16 18.14
N VAL A 76 4.91 20.32 19.16
CA VAL A 76 6.09 19.59 19.67
C VAL A 76 5.90 18.11 19.37
N ILE A 77 6.85 17.51 18.67
CA ILE A 77 6.82 16.10 18.28
C ILE A 77 7.95 15.37 19.00
N VAL A 78 7.64 14.21 19.59
CA VAL A 78 8.63 13.24 20.03
C VAL A 78 8.57 12.03 19.10
N ASP A 79 9.53 11.96 18.20
CA ASP A 79 9.69 10.85 17.27
C ASP A 79 10.28 9.62 17.98
N GLU A 80 9.89 8.40 17.58
CA GLU A 80 10.36 7.14 18.17
C GLU A 80 10.20 7.11 19.70
N ALA A 81 9.05 7.54 20.19
CA ALA A 81 8.83 7.84 21.60
C ALA A 81 8.60 6.59 22.49
N ASP A 82 8.70 5.36 22.01
CA ASP A 82 8.42 4.13 22.80
C ASP A 82 9.26 4.06 24.09
N GLU A 83 10.59 4.28 24.00
CA GLU A 83 11.48 4.28 25.14
C GLU A 83 11.23 5.50 26.05
N PHE A 84 11.01 6.68 25.45
CA PHE A 84 10.71 7.92 26.17
C PHE A 84 9.45 7.77 27.03
N VAL A 85 8.36 7.24 26.45
CA VAL A 85 7.09 6.98 27.15
C VAL A 85 7.30 5.96 28.28
N THR A 86 8.06 4.91 28.02
CA THR A 86 8.33 3.89 29.05
C THR A 86 9.10 4.47 30.23
N LYS A 87 10.18 5.21 29.97
CA LYS A 87 11.07 5.81 30.96
C LYS A 87 10.35 6.92 31.76
N HIS A 88 9.54 7.73 31.10
CA HIS A 88 8.96 8.93 31.68
C HIS A 88 7.45 8.85 31.95
N ARG A 89 6.87 7.64 31.98
CA ARG A 89 5.43 7.41 32.11
C ARG A 89 4.76 8.23 33.21
N GLY A 90 5.27 8.18 34.44
CA GLY A 90 4.69 8.91 35.57
C GLY A 90 4.73 10.44 35.44
N GLY A 91 5.74 10.97 34.76
CA GLY A 91 5.82 12.41 34.46
C GLY A 91 4.85 12.83 33.36
N LEU A 92 4.68 11.99 32.33
CA LEU A 92 3.68 12.21 31.29
C LEU A 92 2.25 12.12 31.83
N GLU A 93 1.95 11.19 32.76
CA GLU A 93 0.66 11.11 33.43
C GLU A 93 0.34 12.41 34.17
N LYS A 94 1.31 12.95 34.93
CA LYS A 94 1.16 14.24 35.62
C LYS A 94 0.98 15.41 34.64
N TYR A 95 1.65 15.35 33.50
CA TYR A 95 1.49 16.37 32.45
C TYR A 95 0.07 16.32 31.84
N VAL A 96 -0.47 15.13 31.56
CA VAL A 96 -1.82 15.00 31.00
C VAL A 96 -2.91 15.48 31.96
N GLU A 97 -2.66 15.43 33.28
CA GLU A 97 -3.58 16.01 34.29
C GLU A 97 -3.56 17.56 34.30
N LYS A 98 -2.47 18.19 33.76
CA LYS A 98 -2.30 19.66 33.69
C LYS A 98 -1.75 20.08 32.34
N LEU A 99 -2.52 19.88 31.29
CA LEU A 99 -2.13 20.13 29.90
C LEU A 99 -1.90 21.63 29.62
N ALA A 100 -0.83 21.94 28.89
CA ALA A 100 -0.53 23.27 28.36
C ALA A 100 -1.45 23.54 27.16
N LYS A 101 -2.45 24.42 27.30
CA LYS A 101 -3.49 24.67 26.28
C LYS A 101 -2.96 25.33 25.02
N LYS A 102 -1.80 26.01 25.07
CA LYS A 102 -1.19 26.73 23.93
C LYS A 102 -0.18 25.90 23.15
N SER A 103 -0.16 24.59 23.33
CA SER A 103 0.75 23.69 22.66
C SER A 103 0.11 22.35 22.39
N VAL A 104 0.59 21.67 21.40
CA VAL A 104 0.23 20.26 21.12
C VAL A 104 1.50 19.43 21.22
N LEU A 105 1.53 18.46 22.13
CA LEU A 105 2.53 17.44 22.23
C LEU A 105 2.10 16.21 21.45
N VAL A 106 2.88 15.78 20.48
CA VAL A 106 2.65 14.56 19.71
C VAL A 106 3.68 13.50 20.11
N LEU A 107 3.23 12.33 20.51
CA LEU A 107 4.07 11.17 20.78
C LEU A 107 3.91 10.16 19.64
N ASP A 108 4.97 9.94 18.86
CA ASP A 108 5.03 8.91 17.83
C ASP A 108 5.58 7.61 18.42
N VAL A 109 4.72 6.59 18.57
CA VAL A 109 5.07 5.30 19.16
C VAL A 109 4.68 4.13 18.24
N LYS A 110 5.41 3.03 18.33
CA LYS A 110 5.03 1.76 17.65
C LYS A 110 3.94 1.05 18.42
N THR A 111 4.02 1.04 19.76
CA THR A 111 3.10 0.31 20.62
C THR A 111 2.45 1.22 21.64
N TRP A 112 1.13 1.09 21.79
CA TRP A 112 0.35 1.87 22.74
C TRP A 112 -0.65 1.00 23.51
N PRO A 113 -0.25 0.38 24.65
CA PRO A 113 -1.14 -0.50 25.40
C PRO A 113 -2.29 0.29 26.05
N LYS A 114 -3.50 0.07 25.58
CA LYS A 114 -4.73 0.79 26.01
C LYS A 114 -5.08 0.60 27.49
N THR A 115 -4.51 -0.41 28.15
CA THR A 115 -4.77 -0.73 29.56
C THR A 115 -4.03 0.16 30.55
N THR A 116 -2.97 0.86 30.10
CA THR A 116 -2.17 1.73 30.96
C THR A 116 -2.91 2.97 31.43
N ARG A 117 -2.52 3.50 32.61
CA ARG A 117 -3.11 4.76 33.14
C ARG A 117 -2.89 5.92 32.16
N LEU A 118 -1.69 6.05 31.60
CA LEU A 118 -1.39 7.08 30.61
C LEU A 118 -2.30 6.99 29.40
N ALA A 119 -2.55 5.79 28.86
CA ALA A 119 -3.43 5.61 27.71
C ALA A 119 -4.89 6.02 28.02
N LYS A 120 -5.37 5.72 29.24
CA LYS A 120 -6.71 6.13 29.69
C LYS A 120 -6.81 7.64 29.84
N LEU A 121 -5.78 8.29 30.38
CA LEU A 121 -5.72 9.76 30.49
C LEU A 121 -5.70 10.42 29.11
N VAL A 122 -4.88 9.92 28.18
CA VAL A 122 -4.85 10.43 26.79
C VAL A 122 -6.21 10.20 26.10
N ALA A 123 -6.87 9.08 26.31
CA ALA A 123 -8.20 8.82 25.75
C ALA A 123 -9.27 9.80 26.31
N ALA A 124 -9.12 10.28 27.54
CA ALA A 124 -10.05 11.21 28.17
C ALA A 124 -9.78 12.69 27.80
N HIS A 125 -8.52 13.09 27.61
CA HIS A 125 -8.11 14.50 27.50
C HIS A 125 -7.32 14.81 26.23
N GLY A 126 -7.02 13.84 25.40
CA GLY A 126 -6.18 13.96 24.22
C GLY A 126 -6.75 13.24 23.00
N LEU A 127 -5.88 12.99 22.05
CA LEU A 127 -6.20 12.34 20.78
C LEU A 127 -5.33 11.10 20.58
N GLY A 128 -5.92 9.93 20.43
CA GLY A 128 -5.23 8.69 20.06
C GLY A 128 -5.56 8.30 18.63
N ILE A 129 -4.54 8.21 17.77
CA ILE A 129 -4.67 7.83 16.36
C ILE A 129 -3.87 6.56 16.10
N GLU A 130 -4.54 5.54 15.56
CA GLU A 130 -3.94 4.25 15.23
C GLU A 130 -3.51 4.24 13.76
N CYS A 131 -2.20 4.09 13.53
CA CYS A 131 -1.57 4.02 12.21
C CYS A 131 -1.12 2.58 11.96
N THR A 132 -2.10 1.67 11.80
CA THR A 132 -1.85 0.24 11.56
C THR A 132 -1.86 -0.09 10.07
N GLU A 133 -1.33 -1.26 9.71
CA GLU A 133 -1.32 -1.74 8.34
C GLU A 133 -2.73 -1.86 7.77
N LEU A 134 -2.88 -1.50 6.51
CA LEU A 134 -4.11 -1.69 5.74
C LEU A 134 -3.96 -2.96 4.88
N LYS A 135 -4.97 -3.84 4.90
CA LYS A 135 -4.96 -5.08 4.12
C LYS A 135 -6.28 -5.30 3.39
N GLY A 136 -6.22 -6.02 2.27
CA GLY A 136 -7.39 -6.42 1.50
C GLY A 136 -8.29 -5.23 1.14
N ILE A 137 -9.56 -5.28 1.55
CA ILE A 137 -10.56 -4.26 1.20
C ILE A 137 -10.19 -2.87 1.75
N GLN A 138 -9.54 -2.79 2.91
CA GLN A 138 -9.13 -1.51 3.49
C GLN A 138 -8.04 -0.83 2.66
N LEU A 139 -7.04 -1.58 2.21
CA LEU A 139 -5.98 -1.09 1.31
C LEU A 139 -6.57 -0.64 -0.02
N PHE A 140 -7.45 -1.47 -0.60
CA PHE A 140 -8.11 -1.18 -1.86
C PHE A 140 -8.92 0.13 -1.80
N LYS A 141 -9.69 0.31 -0.73
CA LYS A 141 -10.48 1.52 -0.53
C LYS A 141 -9.58 2.74 -0.30
N TRP A 142 -8.51 2.59 0.49
CA TRP A 142 -7.58 3.68 0.77
C TRP A 142 -6.93 4.20 -0.51
N ILE A 143 -6.48 3.32 -1.42
CA ILE A 143 -5.84 3.74 -2.66
C ILE A 143 -6.81 4.47 -3.60
N GLN A 144 -8.08 4.09 -3.63
CA GLN A 144 -9.11 4.80 -4.39
C GLN A 144 -9.42 6.16 -3.78
N ASP A 145 -9.55 6.22 -2.45
CA ASP A 145 -9.81 7.47 -1.73
C ASP A 145 -8.64 8.47 -1.92
N ILE A 146 -7.36 8.03 -1.76
CA ILE A 146 -6.22 8.92 -1.95
C ILE A 146 -6.10 9.41 -3.40
N SER A 147 -6.39 8.56 -4.38
CA SER A 147 -6.41 8.93 -5.79
C SER A 147 -7.43 10.04 -6.07
N GLN A 148 -8.60 9.96 -5.45
CA GLN A 148 -9.65 10.98 -5.60
C GLN A 148 -9.34 12.24 -4.80
N ASP A 149 -8.96 12.11 -3.52
CA ASP A 149 -8.86 13.21 -2.59
C ASP A 149 -7.58 14.05 -2.84
N SER A 150 -6.43 13.39 -3.10
CA SER A 150 -5.14 14.05 -3.26
C SER A 150 -4.80 14.38 -4.71
N TYR A 151 -5.22 13.55 -5.65
CA TYR A 151 -4.84 13.68 -7.06
C TYR A 151 -5.99 14.05 -7.99
N HIS A 152 -7.23 14.10 -7.47
CA HIS A 152 -8.46 14.40 -8.24
C HIS A 152 -8.64 13.47 -9.45
N LYS A 153 -8.27 12.18 -9.27
CA LYS A 153 -8.37 11.14 -10.29
C LYS A 153 -9.25 9.99 -9.81
N ASN A 154 -10.14 9.56 -10.67
CA ASN A 154 -10.92 8.35 -10.42
C ASN A 154 -10.08 7.13 -10.83
N LEU A 155 -9.60 6.36 -9.85
CA LEU A 155 -8.87 5.12 -10.07
C LEU A 155 -9.85 3.97 -10.32
N SER A 156 -9.84 3.39 -11.52
CA SER A 156 -10.71 2.25 -11.82
C SER A 156 -10.39 1.06 -10.92
N ARG A 157 -11.39 0.19 -10.69
CA ARG A 157 -11.22 -0.98 -9.84
C ARG A 157 -10.08 -1.89 -10.30
N ASP A 158 -10.00 -2.10 -11.60
CA ASP A 158 -8.96 -2.94 -12.21
C ASP A 158 -7.58 -2.29 -12.13
N ALA A 159 -7.50 -0.96 -12.30
CA ALA A 159 -6.25 -0.21 -12.09
C ALA A 159 -5.76 -0.29 -10.65
N ALA A 160 -6.66 -0.14 -9.67
CA ALA A 160 -6.33 -0.27 -8.25
C ALA A 160 -5.82 -1.68 -7.91
N SER A 161 -6.50 -2.72 -8.41
CA SER A 161 -6.08 -4.11 -8.20
C SER A 161 -4.70 -4.38 -8.81
N LEU A 162 -4.48 -3.92 -10.03
CA LEU A 162 -3.22 -4.08 -10.73
C LEU A 162 -2.08 -3.32 -10.04
N LEU A 163 -2.34 -2.10 -9.58
CA LEU A 163 -1.35 -1.28 -8.89
C LEU A 163 -0.90 -1.95 -7.58
N ILE A 164 -1.84 -2.49 -6.79
CA ILE A 164 -1.53 -3.24 -5.56
C ILE A 164 -0.73 -4.51 -5.89
N GLU A 165 -1.07 -5.22 -6.96
CA GLU A 165 -0.34 -6.44 -7.38
C GLU A 165 1.11 -6.12 -7.75
N LEU A 166 1.37 -5.02 -8.45
CA LEU A 166 2.70 -4.65 -8.93
C LEU A 166 3.59 -4.01 -7.86
N VAL A 167 3.00 -3.23 -6.96
CA VAL A 167 3.71 -2.42 -5.96
C VAL A 167 3.74 -3.10 -4.59
N GLY A 168 2.73 -3.91 -4.29
CA GLY A 168 2.53 -4.50 -2.97
C GLY A 168 1.68 -3.62 -2.05
N ASP A 169 1.85 -3.80 -0.74
CA ASP A 169 1.04 -3.16 0.31
C ASP A 169 1.75 -1.97 1.00
N ASP A 170 2.90 -1.53 0.48
CA ASP A 170 3.59 -0.33 0.96
C ASP A 170 2.83 0.93 0.52
N LEU A 171 2.19 1.60 1.49
CA LEU A 171 1.35 2.78 1.22
C LEU A 171 2.15 3.95 0.65
N GLY A 172 3.42 4.12 1.04
CA GLY A 172 4.27 5.19 0.54
C GLY A 172 4.63 4.98 -0.93
N MET A 173 4.94 3.75 -1.32
CA MET A 173 5.20 3.40 -2.72
C MET A 173 3.92 3.51 -3.55
N LEU A 174 2.79 3.03 -3.05
CA LEU A 174 1.50 3.16 -3.74
C LEU A 174 1.13 4.62 -3.98
N ASP A 175 1.34 5.50 -3.00
CA ASP A 175 1.09 6.93 -3.12
C ASP A 175 2.01 7.59 -4.17
N GLN A 176 3.30 7.24 -4.19
CA GLN A 176 4.25 7.72 -5.20
C GLN A 176 3.85 7.28 -6.61
N GLU A 177 3.44 6.04 -6.79
CA GLU A 177 2.98 5.54 -8.09
C GLU A 177 1.68 6.24 -8.53
N LEU A 178 0.75 6.50 -7.60
CA LEU A 178 -0.45 7.29 -7.89
C LEU A 178 -0.11 8.72 -8.32
N ALA A 179 0.85 9.38 -7.68
CA ALA A 179 1.30 10.72 -8.06
C ALA A 179 1.86 10.74 -9.49
N LYS A 180 2.66 9.74 -9.86
CA LYS A 180 3.19 9.58 -11.23
C LYS A 180 2.07 9.34 -12.23
N LEU A 181 1.15 8.42 -11.91
CA LEU A 181 0.00 8.10 -12.76
C LEU A 181 -0.90 9.32 -12.97
N ALA A 182 -1.19 10.08 -11.91
CA ALA A 182 -1.99 11.29 -12.00
C ALA A 182 -1.36 12.35 -12.90
N THR A 183 -0.02 12.48 -12.83
CA THR A 183 0.74 13.37 -13.70
C THR A 183 0.73 12.88 -15.15
N PHE A 184 0.89 11.57 -15.36
CA PHE A 184 0.92 10.95 -16.68
C PHE A 184 -0.41 11.11 -17.43
N VAL A 185 -1.54 10.85 -16.77
CA VAL A 185 -2.87 11.01 -17.40
C VAL A 185 -3.27 12.48 -17.58
N GLY A 186 -2.56 13.41 -16.99
CA GLY A 186 -2.73 14.85 -17.18
C GLY A 186 -4.16 15.33 -16.91
N ALA A 187 -4.82 15.90 -17.92
CA ALA A 187 -6.18 16.40 -17.81
C ALA A 187 -7.26 15.30 -17.77
N ALA A 188 -6.93 14.04 -18.06
CA ALA A 188 -7.90 12.96 -17.95
C ALA A 188 -8.32 12.75 -16.48
N GLY A 189 -9.64 12.62 -16.26
CA GLY A 189 -10.21 12.46 -14.92
C GLY A 189 -10.06 11.06 -14.32
N HIS A 190 -9.54 10.09 -15.08
CA HIS A 190 -9.49 8.70 -14.65
C HIS A 190 -8.13 8.07 -14.94
N ILE A 191 -7.78 7.10 -14.08
CA ILE A 191 -6.62 6.21 -14.24
C ILE A 191 -7.16 4.81 -14.52
N GLU A 192 -6.80 4.26 -15.65
CA GLU A 192 -7.19 2.92 -16.09
C GLU A 192 -6.01 1.94 -15.98
N SER A 193 -6.30 0.63 -16.09
CA SER A 193 -5.28 -0.42 -16.01
C SER A 193 -4.19 -0.29 -17.06
N LYS A 194 -4.54 0.20 -18.27
CA LYS A 194 -3.56 0.44 -19.33
C LYS A 194 -2.51 1.48 -18.92
N ASP A 195 -2.90 2.50 -18.16
CA ASP A 195 -2.01 3.56 -17.69
C ASP A 195 -1.05 3.00 -16.63
N VAL A 196 -1.57 2.13 -15.74
CA VAL A 196 -0.76 1.41 -14.75
C VAL A 196 0.23 0.48 -15.45
N GLN A 197 -0.20 -0.30 -16.43
CA GLN A 197 0.66 -1.20 -17.21
C GLN A 197 1.81 -0.46 -17.89
N LEU A 198 1.53 0.73 -18.43
CA LEU A 198 2.51 1.51 -19.16
C LEU A 198 3.54 2.20 -18.26
N LEU A 199 3.12 2.70 -17.09
CA LEU A 199 3.95 3.59 -16.28
C LEU A 199 4.60 2.90 -15.07
N VAL A 200 3.89 1.97 -14.43
CA VAL A 200 4.34 1.36 -13.18
C VAL A 200 5.37 0.26 -13.45
N GLY A 201 6.60 0.48 -12.99
CA GLY A 201 7.70 -0.47 -13.16
C GLY A 201 8.57 -0.27 -14.41
N GLY A 202 8.25 0.74 -15.26
CA GLY A 202 9.06 1.05 -16.45
C GLY A 202 9.16 -0.12 -17.45
N TRP A 203 10.28 -0.21 -18.21
CA TRP A 203 10.50 -1.23 -19.24
C TRP A 203 10.39 -2.68 -18.70
N ARG A 204 10.70 -2.92 -17.43
CA ARG A 204 10.58 -4.25 -16.81
C ARG A 204 9.13 -4.70 -16.70
N THR A 205 8.22 -3.78 -16.39
CA THR A 205 6.78 -4.08 -16.35
C THR A 205 6.25 -4.30 -17.76
N GLU A 206 6.62 -3.46 -18.72
CA GLU A 206 6.27 -3.65 -20.13
C GLU A 206 6.76 -5.01 -20.65
N THR A 207 8.01 -5.38 -20.36
CA THR A 207 8.57 -6.68 -20.71
C THR A 207 7.84 -7.83 -20.01
N THR A 208 7.43 -7.67 -18.74
CA THR A 208 6.62 -8.66 -18.02
C THR A 208 5.27 -8.89 -18.70
N TRP A 209 4.58 -7.83 -19.10
CA TRP A 209 3.32 -7.95 -19.83
C TRP A 209 3.49 -8.57 -21.20
N ALA A 210 4.53 -8.17 -21.93
CA ALA A 210 4.86 -8.77 -23.21
C ALA A 210 5.19 -10.26 -23.08
N MET A 211 5.88 -10.67 -22.01
CA MET A 211 6.13 -12.08 -21.68
C MET A 211 4.81 -12.84 -21.44
N ILE A 212 3.90 -12.27 -20.66
CA ILE A 212 2.60 -12.88 -20.34
C ILE A 212 1.73 -13.02 -21.60
N ASP A 213 1.73 -11.98 -22.45
CA ASP A 213 1.02 -11.99 -23.72
C ASP A 213 1.61 -13.05 -24.68
N ALA A 214 2.92 -13.19 -24.72
CA ALA A 214 3.59 -14.22 -25.50
C ALA A 214 3.21 -15.64 -25.07
N VAL A 215 3.13 -15.88 -23.74
CA VAL A 215 2.61 -17.17 -23.20
C VAL A 215 1.19 -17.40 -23.66
N ARG A 216 0.32 -16.39 -23.56
CA ARG A 216 -1.05 -16.46 -24.00
C ARG A 216 -1.17 -16.74 -25.50
N ASP A 217 -0.30 -16.13 -26.30
CA ASP A 217 -0.33 -16.25 -27.76
C ASP A 217 0.43 -17.49 -28.28
N GLY A 218 1.15 -18.20 -27.39
CA GLY A 218 1.87 -19.44 -27.69
C GLY A 218 3.32 -19.25 -28.16
N ASP A 219 3.82 -18.01 -28.09
CA ASP A 219 5.23 -17.71 -28.41
C ASP A 219 6.12 -17.96 -27.17
N LEU A 220 6.37 -19.25 -26.93
CA LEU A 220 7.22 -19.68 -25.80
C LEU A 220 8.66 -19.19 -25.95
N GLY A 221 9.16 -19.03 -27.16
CA GLY A 221 10.54 -18.55 -27.41
C GLY A 221 10.72 -17.13 -26.89
N PHE A 222 9.83 -16.22 -27.29
CA PHE A 222 9.84 -14.85 -26.78
C PHE A 222 9.60 -14.81 -25.26
N ALA A 223 8.64 -15.58 -24.74
CA ALA A 223 8.33 -15.60 -23.30
C ALA A 223 9.55 -15.98 -22.45
N LEU A 224 10.32 -17.01 -22.84
CA LEU A 224 11.53 -17.42 -22.13
C LEU A 224 12.66 -16.41 -22.26
N THR A 225 12.80 -15.77 -23.41
CA THR A 225 13.78 -14.69 -23.61
C THR A 225 13.48 -13.48 -22.72
N ALA A 226 12.22 -13.08 -22.66
CA ALA A 226 11.77 -11.98 -21.80
C ALA A 226 11.96 -12.30 -20.31
N LEU A 227 11.67 -13.53 -19.88
CA LEU A 227 11.95 -14.00 -18.52
C LEU A 227 13.44 -13.90 -18.19
N ASP A 228 14.32 -14.34 -19.08
CA ASP A 228 15.77 -14.25 -18.90
C ASP A 228 16.25 -12.81 -18.73
N GLN A 229 15.76 -11.89 -19.56
CA GLN A 229 16.06 -10.47 -19.47
C GLN A 229 15.63 -9.87 -18.13
N LEU A 230 14.41 -10.19 -17.66
CA LEU A 230 13.88 -9.71 -16.38
C LEU A 230 14.70 -10.21 -15.19
N LEU A 231 15.00 -11.50 -15.14
CA LEU A 231 15.82 -12.10 -14.08
C LEU A 231 17.25 -11.58 -14.08
N THR A 232 17.86 -11.42 -15.25
CA THR A 232 19.21 -10.83 -15.41
C THR A 232 19.25 -9.37 -14.95
N ALA A 233 18.15 -8.65 -15.15
CA ALA A 233 18.00 -7.27 -14.65
C ALA A 233 17.72 -7.19 -13.15
N GLY A 234 17.62 -8.34 -12.43
CA GLY A 234 17.42 -8.42 -10.99
C GLY A 234 15.95 -8.32 -10.56
N GLU A 235 14.98 -8.59 -11.46
CA GLU A 235 13.60 -8.75 -11.02
C GLU A 235 13.46 -10.02 -10.19
N ALA A 236 12.78 -9.90 -9.04
CA ALA A 236 12.55 -11.03 -8.14
C ALA A 236 11.47 -11.97 -8.71
N GLY A 237 11.70 -13.28 -8.66
CA GLY A 237 10.75 -14.27 -9.15
C GLY A 237 9.37 -14.22 -8.50
N PRO A 238 9.22 -14.01 -7.18
CA PRO A 238 7.92 -13.78 -6.58
C PRO A 238 7.14 -12.63 -7.19
N LYS A 239 7.81 -11.54 -7.61
CA LYS A 239 7.18 -10.40 -8.28
C LYS A 239 6.71 -10.77 -9.69
N LEU A 240 7.53 -11.49 -10.45
CA LEU A 240 7.17 -11.99 -11.78
C LEU A 240 5.99 -12.98 -11.70
N LEU A 241 6.02 -13.87 -10.72
CA LEU A 241 4.91 -14.80 -10.45
C LEU A 241 3.62 -14.03 -10.11
N GLY A 242 3.70 -12.91 -9.38
CA GLY A 242 2.57 -12.03 -9.09
C GLY A 242 1.88 -11.56 -10.36
N GLY A 243 2.63 -10.99 -11.31
CA GLY A 243 2.11 -10.55 -12.60
C GLY A 243 1.48 -11.68 -13.43
N ILE A 244 2.14 -12.84 -13.50
CA ILE A 244 1.61 -14.04 -14.16
C ILE A 244 0.30 -14.46 -13.49
N SER A 245 0.29 -14.53 -12.16
CA SER A 245 -0.88 -14.94 -11.38
C SER A 245 -2.06 -13.99 -11.57
N PHE A 246 -1.83 -12.69 -11.68
CA PHE A 246 -2.88 -11.69 -11.91
C PHE A 246 -3.71 -11.98 -13.17
N VAL A 247 -3.06 -12.43 -14.24
CA VAL A 247 -3.73 -12.76 -15.50
C VAL A 247 -4.32 -14.18 -15.47
N PHE A 248 -3.51 -15.17 -15.14
CA PHE A 248 -3.89 -16.57 -15.29
C PHE A 248 -4.90 -17.07 -14.25
N LYS A 249 -4.98 -16.46 -13.05
CA LYS A 249 -6.09 -16.71 -12.10
C LYS A 249 -7.45 -16.35 -12.68
N LYS A 250 -7.53 -15.26 -13.47
CA LYS A 250 -8.78 -14.88 -14.16
C LYS A 250 -9.19 -15.92 -15.20
N PHE A 251 -8.22 -16.54 -15.87
CA PHE A 251 -8.51 -17.61 -16.84
C PHE A 251 -9.02 -18.89 -16.16
N SER A 252 -8.41 -19.26 -15.02
CA SER A 252 -8.94 -20.36 -14.20
C SER A 252 -10.36 -20.08 -13.74
N GLN A 253 -10.63 -18.89 -13.19
CA GLN A 253 -11.96 -18.48 -12.75
C GLN A 253 -12.98 -18.47 -13.91
N ALA A 254 -12.60 -18.01 -15.09
CA ALA A 254 -13.46 -18.05 -16.27
C ALA A 254 -13.78 -19.49 -16.70
N THR A 255 -12.82 -20.40 -16.54
CA THR A 255 -13.03 -21.84 -16.83
C THR A 255 -14.07 -22.45 -15.90
N ASP A 256 -14.04 -22.08 -14.59
CA ASP A 256 -15.03 -22.53 -13.61
C ASP A 256 -16.45 -21.98 -13.91
N LEU A 257 -16.54 -20.76 -14.42
CA LEU A 257 -17.81 -20.12 -14.79
C LEU A 257 -18.38 -20.60 -16.14
N SER A 258 -17.55 -21.14 -17.03
CA SER A 258 -17.90 -21.50 -18.40
C SER A 258 -18.99 -22.58 -18.57
N PRO A 259 -19.29 -23.48 -17.60
CA PRO A 259 -20.43 -24.41 -17.74
C PRO A 259 -21.79 -23.71 -17.82
N GLY A 260 -21.93 -22.51 -17.25
CA GLY A 260 -23.19 -21.75 -17.21
C GLY A 260 -23.23 -20.52 -18.12
N LEU A 261 -22.09 -20.14 -18.74
CA LEU A 261 -21.91 -18.90 -19.48
C LEU A 261 -21.16 -19.15 -20.80
N SER A 262 -21.34 -18.26 -21.78
CA SER A 262 -20.39 -18.25 -22.91
C SER A 262 -18.99 -17.91 -22.41
N LEU A 263 -17.95 -18.43 -23.06
CA LEU A 263 -16.55 -18.19 -22.65
C LEU A 263 -16.22 -16.70 -22.55
N ASP A 264 -16.71 -15.88 -23.47
CA ASP A 264 -16.51 -14.43 -23.47
C ASP A 264 -17.21 -13.76 -22.28
N GLN A 265 -18.41 -14.22 -21.91
CA GLN A 265 -19.11 -13.73 -20.70
C GLN A 265 -18.38 -14.16 -19.43
N ALA A 266 -17.92 -15.41 -19.36
CA ALA A 266 -17.16 -15.92 -18.23
C ALA A 266 -15.84 -15.13 -18.02
N LEU A 267 -15.11 -14.84 -19.11
CA LEU A 267 -13.90 -14.01 -19.06
C LEU A 267 -14.18 -12.57 -18.57
N ARG A 268 -15.25 -11.95 -19.05
CA ARG A 268 -15.66 -10.62 -18.57
C ARG A 268 -16.02 -10.65 -17.07
N GLN A 269 -16.76 -11.65 -16.65
CA GLN A 269 -17.16 -11.81 -15.25
C GLN A 269 -15.95 -12.12 -14.33
N ALA A 270 -14.96 -12.85 -14.84
CA ALA A 270 -13.69 -13.08 -14.16
C ALA A 270 -12.76 -11.85 -14.16
N GLY A 271 -13.18 -10.71 -14.72
CA GLY A 271 -12.42 -9.46 -14.71
C GLY A 271 -11.30 -9.38 -15.75
N VAL A 272 -11.43 -10.12 -16.88
CA VAL A 272 -10.54 -9.93 -18.02
C VAL A 272 -10.93 -8.66 -18.77
N PHE A 273 -9.91 -7.84 -19.10
CA PHE A 273 -10.15 -6.56 -19.79
C PHE A 273 -10.84 -6.74 -21.13
N PRO A 274 -11.76 -5.84 -21.52
CA PRO A 274 -12.54 -5.97 -22.75
C PRO A 274 -11.69 -6.22 -24.00
N GLN A 275 -10.56 -5.53 -24.13
CA GLN A 275 -9.62 -5.68 -25.25
C GLN A 275 -8.89 -7.02 -25.26
N ALA A 276 -8.74 -7.68 -24.13
CA ALA A 276 -8.06 -8.97 -24.00
C ALA A 276 -9.01 -10.18 -24.04
N VAL A 277 -10.33 -9.98 -24.07
CA VAL A 277 -11.31 -11.09 -24.04
C VAL A 277 -11.13 -12.02 -25.23
N ALA A 278 -11.00 -11.49 -26.43
CA ALA A 278 -10.90 -12.29 -27.66
C ALA A 278 -9.62 -13.17 -27.67
N SER A 279 -8.46 -12.60 -27.34
CA SER A 279 -7.18 -13.32 -27.26
C SER A 279 -7.18 -14.34 -26.11
N SER A 280 -7.75 -13.99 -24.96
CA SER A 280 -7.90 -14.91 -23.82
C SER A 280 -8.85 -16.07 -24.11
N ALA A 281 -9.93 -15.83 -24.84
CA ALA A 281 -10.83 -16.90 -25.30
C ALA A 281 -10.12 -17.85 -26.29
N SER A 282 -9.32 -17.30 -27.21
CA SER A 282 -8.50 -18.09 -28.13
C SER A 282 -7.48 -18.94 -27.38
N TYR A 283 -6.83 -18.37 -26.36
CA TYR A 283 -5.90 -19.10 -25.49
C TYR A 283 -6.59 -20.29 -24.78
N LEU A 284 -7.74 -20.06 -24.11
CA LEU A 284 -8.44 -21.12 -23.38
C LEU A 284 -8.97 -22.22 -24.31
N ARG A 285 -9.40 -21.86 -25.54
CA ARG A 285 -9.77 -22.87 -26.55
C ARG A 285 -8.58 -23.69 -27.00
N ARG A 286 -7.40 -23.05 -27.16
CA ARG A 286 -6.16 -23.72 -27.59
C ARG A 286 -5.68 -24.72 -26.57
N ILE A 287 -5.57 -24.35 -25.29
CA ILE A 287 -5.06 -25.25 -24.23
C ILE A 287 -6.08 -26.32 -23.83
N GLY A 288 -7.36 -26.08 -24.08
CA GLY A 288 -8.45 -26.96 -23.70
C GLY A 288 -8.80 -26.94 -22.21
N ARG A 289 -10.00 -27.41 -21.87
CA ARG A 289 -10.56 -27.34 -20.52
C ARG A 289 -9.72 -28.04 -19.47
N GLN A 290 -9.26 -29.26 -19.75
CA GLN A 290 -8.48 -30.05 -18.78
C GLN A 290 -7.21 -29.32 -18.28
N ARG A 291 -6.52 -28.59 -19.16
CA ARG A 291 -5.34 -27.81 -18.78
C ARG A 291 -5.72 -26.48 -18.13
N ALA A 292 -6.79 -25.85 -18.58
CA ALA A 292 -7.29 -24.63 -17.97
C ALA A 292 -7.64 -24.84 -16.50
N GLU A 293 -8.23 -25.96 -16.13
CA GLU A 293 -8.51 -26.34 -14.73
C GLU A 293 -7.25 -26.57 -13.89
N GLN A 294 -6.09 -26.82 -14.50
CA GLN A 294 -4.80 -27.02 -13.79
C GLN A 294 -4.03 -25.71 -13.56
N ILE A 295 -4.42 -24.61 -14.19
CA ILE A 295 -3.70 -23.31 -14.11
C ILE A 295 -3.48 -22.91 -12.66
N LEU A 296 -4.54 -22.88 -11.84
CA LEU A 296 -4.45 -22.44 -10.45
C LEU A 296 -3.50 -23.33 -9.63
N ASN A 297 -3.56 -24.63 -9.81
CA ASN A 297 -2.67 -25.56 -9.09
C ASN A 297 -1.21 -25.32 -9.45
N ARG A 298 -0.89 -25.09 -10.73
CA ARG A 298 0.47 -24.78 -11.17
C ARG A 298 1.01 -23.46 -10.63
N LEU A 299 0.16 -22.44 -10.54
CA LEU A 299 0.53 -21.17 -9.90
C LEU A 299 0.84 -21.38 -8.41
N LEU A 300 0.00 -22.12 -7.69
CA LEU A 300 0.20 -22.42 -6.26
C LEU A 300 1.45 -23.28 -6.00
N GLU A 301 1.71 -24.30 -6.83
CA GLU A 301 2.92 -25.13 -6.75
C GLU A 301 4.19 -24.28 -6.94
N THR A 302 4.17 -23.38 -7.94
CA THR A 302 5.31 -22.49 -8.18
C THR A 302 5.48 -21.47 -7.04
N GLU A 303 4.40 -20.92 -6.50
CA GLU A 303 4.45 -20.03 -5.35
C GLU A 303 5.04 -20.73 -4.11
N ALA A 304 4.59 -21.93 -3.82
CA ALA A 304 5.14 -22.74 -2.72
C ALA A 304 6.63 -23.05 -2.94
N GLY A 305 6.99 -23.38 -4.18
CA GLY A 305 8.38 -23.64 -4.56
C GLY A 305 9.31 -22.44 -4.34
N LEU A 306 8.92 -21.25 -4.80
CA LEU A 306 9.68 -19.99 -4.63
C LEU A 306 9.80 -19.55 -3.15
N LYS A 307 8.85 -19.96 -2.31
CA LYS A 307 8.88 -19.73 -0.85
C LYS A 307 9.72 -20.77 -0.06
N GLY A 308 10.51 -21.58 -0.76
CA GLY A 308 11.40 -22.56 -0.14
C GLY A 308 10.91 -24.01 -0.19
N GLY A 309 9.77 -24.28 -0.81
CA GLY A 309 9.23 -25.63 -0.99
C GLY A 309 9.95 -26.45 -2.09
N SER A 310 10.85 -25.85 -2.86
CA SER A 310 11.62 -26.50 -3.93
C SER A 310 13.10 -26.22 -3.82
N LYS A 311 13.94 -27.22 -4.20
CA LYS A 311 15.40 -27.05 -4.34
C LYS A 311 15.84 -26.55 -5.72
N LEU A 312 14.90 -26.42 -6.66
CA LEU A 312 15.20 -25.92 -7.99
C LEU A 312 15.48 -24.40 -7.95
N PRO A 313 16.43 -23.89 -8.74
CA PRO A 313 16.62 -22.48 -8.92
C PRO A 313 15.32 -21.76 -9.33
N GLU A 314 15.13 -20.53 -8.84
CA GLU A 314 13.97 -19.70 -9.14
C GLU A 314 13.67 -19.60 -10.64
N ARG A 315 14.71 -19.41 -11.45
CA ARG A 315 14.64 -19.38 -12.91
C ARG A 315 13.96 -20.63 -13.47
N ILE A 316 14.41 -21.81 -13.06
CA ILE A 316 13.90 -23.10 -13.56
C ILE A 316 12.42 -23.29 -13.19
N GLN A 317 12.03 -22.87 -11.99
CA GLN A 317 10.64 -22.96 -11.56
C GLN A 317 9.72 -22.07 -12.42
N LEU A 318 10.14 -20.85 -12.73
CA LEU A 318 9.40 -19.94 -13.58
C LEU A 318 9.37 -20.41 -15.06
N GLU A 319 10.49 -20.90 -15.60
CA GLU A 319 10.54 -21.49 -16.95
C GLU A 319 9.56 -22.66 -17.07
N GLN A 320 9.53 -23.57 -16.09
CA GLN A 320 8.59 -24.70 -16.06
C GLN A 320 7.13 -24.23 -16.03
N LEU A 321 6.83 -23.19 -15.25
CA LEU A 321 5.50 -22.58 -15.23
C LEU A 321 5.11 -22.02 -16.60
N LEU A 322 5.97 -21.19 -17.23
CA LEU A 322 5.68 -20.61 -18.54
C LEU A 322 5.48 -21.70 -19.62
N ILE A 323 6.33 -22.74 -19.61
CA ILE A 323 6.18 -23.89 -20.51
C ILE A 323 4.83 -24.57 -20.30
N HIS A 324 4.43 -24.78 -19.05
CA HIS A 324 3.14 -25.42 -18.74
C HIS A 324 1.97 -24.57 -19.22
N LEU A 325 2.01 -23.26 -19.00
CA LEU A 325 0.96 -22.32 -19.40
C LEU A 325 0.89 -22.14 -20.93
N ALA A 326 2.01 -22.16 -21.65
CA ALA A 326 2.05 -21.96 -23.11
C ALA A 326 1.70 -23.20 -23.93
N ARG A 327 1.91 -24.42 -23.40
CA ARG A 327 1.72 -25.67 -24.16
C ARG A 327 0.27 -25.87 -24.56
N THR A 328 0.11 -26.28 -25.80
CA THR A 328 -1.15 -26.84 -26.39
C THR A 328 -1.41 -28.25 -25.92
#